data_38cbed9294bd29db8877db41795e0449
#
_entry.id   38cbed9294bd29db8877db41795e0449
#
_cell.length_a   1.000
_cell.length_b   1.000
_cell.length_c   1.000
_cell.angle_alpha   90.00
_cell.angle_beta   90.00
_cell.angle_gamma   90.00
#
_symmetry.space_group_name_H-M   'P 1'
#
loop_
_entity.id
_entity.type
_entity.pdbx_description
1 polymer ?
#
loop_
_entity_poly.entity_id
_entity_poly.type
_entity_poly.pdbx_seq_one_letter_code
_entity_poly.pdbx_strand_id
1 'polypeptide(L)'
;MRDITLCHPRLQRIASAWLKACATEGITVAISETLRTAAEQDALYAQGRTKPGNIVTNAKGSSYRSQHQWGIAFDFYLKMDIDGDGKISDDAYNDSQGHFRRAAEIGKKLGLAWGGDWKSIVDKPHLYLPDWGST
;
A
#
# COMPACT_ATOMS: atom_id res chain seq x y z
N MET A 1 -8.87 -4.56 5.04
CA MET A 1 -10.10 -4.52 4.22
C MET A 1 -9.82 -3.75 2.95
N ARG A 2 -10.60 -3.94 1.92
CA ARG A 2 -10.37 -3.29 0.60
C ARG A 2 -11.45 -2.23 0.36
N ASP A 3 -11.49 -1.21 1.21
CA ASP A 3 -12.50 -0.16 1.15
C ASP A 3 -11.88 1.16 1.61
N ILE A 4 -11.55 2.03 0.65
CA ILE A 4 -10.92 3.32 0.94
C ILE A 4 -11.83 4.25 1.74
N THR A 5 -13.14 4.04 1.69
CA THR A 5 -14.08 4.88 2.45
C THR A 5 -13.97 4.68 3.96
N LEU A 6 -13.29 3.60 4.40
CA LEU A 6 -13.00 3.35 5.81
C LEU A 6 -11.77 4.12 6.31
N CYS A 7 -11.02 4.74 5.42
CA CYS A 7 -9.83 5.50 5.75
C CYS A 7 -10.16 6.97 6.05
N HIS A 8 -9.18 7.68 6.59
CA HIS A 8 -9.28 9.11 6.85
C HIS A 8 -9.73 9.87 5.59
N PRO A 9 -10.66 10.85 5.72
CA PRO A 9 -11.18 11.59 4.55
C PRO A 9 -10.10 12.23 3.69
N ARG A 10 -9.03 12.73 4.29
CA ARG A 10 -7.90 13.31 3.56
C ARG A 10 -7.20 12.25 2.71
N LEU A 11 -7.03 11.03 3.24
CA LEU A 11 -6.45 9.93 2.48
C LEU A 11 -7.34 9.53 1.31
N GLN A 12 -8.66 9.51 1.52
CA GLN A 12 -9.62 9.20 0.46
C GLN A 12 -9.48 10.16 -0.72
N ARG A 13 -9.39 11.47 -0.43
CA ARG A 13 -9.24 12.48 -1.47
C ARG A 13 -7.94 12.34 -2.24
N ILE A 14 -6.84 12.14 -1.52
CA ILE A 14 -5.52 11.99 -2.14
C ILE A 14 -5.47 10.70 -2.96
N ALA A 15 -6.03 9.60 -2.46
CA ALA A 15 -6.06 8.33 -3.19
C ALA A 15 -6.83 8.46 -4.51
N SER A 16 -7.95 9.17 -4.52
CA SER A 16 -8.73 9.42 -5.74
C SER A 16 -7.91 10.21 -6.76
N ALA A 17 -7.25 11.28 -6.34
CA ALA A 17 -6.39 12.08 -7.20
C ALA A 17 -5.20 11.27 -7.71
N TRP A 18 -4.62 10.42 -6.86
CA TRP A 18 -3.49 9.58 -7.20
C TRP A 18 -3.84 8.54 -8.26
N LEU A 19 -5.00 7.88 -8.13
CA LEU A 19 -5.48 6.92 -9.13
C LEU A 19 -5.56 7.56 -10.52
N LYS A 20 -6.13 8.76 -10.58
CA LYS A 20 -6.28 9.51 -11.83
C LYS A 20 -4.93 9.94 -12.40
N ALA A 21 -4.06 10.45 -11.55
CA ALA A 21 -2.72 10.90 -11.95
C ALA A 21 -1.87 9.73 -12.48
N CYS A 22 -1.94 8.57 -11.84
CA CYS A 22 -1.26 7.36 -12.33
C CYS A 22 -1.78 6.98 -13.71
N ALA A 23 -3.09 6.94 -13.90
CA ALA A 23 -3.70 6.60 -15.19
C ALA A 23 -3.24 7.56 -16.29
N THR A 24 -3.15 8.86 -16.00
CA THR A 24 -2.65 9.88 -16.94
C THR A 24 -1.21 9.58 -17.38
N GLU A 25 -0.40 9.03 -16.47
CA GLU A 25 0.99 8.64 -16.75
C GLU A 25 1.11 7.22 -17.34
N GLY A 26 0.00 6.59 -17.68
CA GLY A 26 -0.01 5.25 -18.26
C GLY A 26 0.18 4.13 -17.24
N ILE A 27 -0.03 4.40 -15.95
CA ILE A 27 0.08 3.40 -14.89
C ILE A 27 -1.30 3.11 -14.33
N THR A 28 -1.84 1.93 -14.63
CA THR A 28 -3.13 1.50 -14.09
C THR A 28 -2.89 0.73 -12.80
N VAL A 29 -3.42 1.25 -11.70
CA VAL A 29 -3.27 0.70 -10.36
C VAL A 29 -4.63 0.48 -9.72
N ALA A 30 -4.66 -0.38 -8.70
CA ALA A 30 -5.86 -0.60 -7.89
C ALA A 30 -5.46 -0.67 -6.42
N ILE A 31 -6.36 -0.24 -5.55
CA ILE A 31 -6.15 -0.28 -4.10
C ILE A 31 -6.50 -1.66 -3.59
N SER A 32 -5.63 -2.26 -2.79
CA SER A 32 -5.83 -3.61 -2.23
C SER A 32 -6.16 -3.59 -0.75
N GLU A 33 -5.29 -3.05 0.10
CA GLU A 33 -5.49 -3.03 1.54
C GLU A 33 -5.72 -1.61 2.02
N THR A 34 -6.69 -1.42 2.91
CA THR A 34 -7.05 -0.12 3.46
C THR A 34 -7.02 -0.17 4.99
N LEU A 35 -8.17 -0.03 5.66
CA LEU A 35 -8.24 -0.18 7.11
C LEU A 35 -8.01 -1.65 7.51
N ARG A 36 -7.27 -1.84 8.59
CA ARG A 36 -6.98 -3.18 9.13
C ARG A 36 -7.38 -3.23 10.59
N THR A 37 -8.14 -4.28 10.97
CA THR A 37 -8.51 -4.53 12.36
C THR A 37 -7.31 -5.07 13.15
N ALA A 38 -7.41 -5.03 14.49
CA ALA A 38 -6.40 -5.64 15.35
C ALA A 38 -6.23 -7.13 15.06
N ALA A 39 -7.33 -7.86 14.82
CA ALA A 39 -7.30 -9.28 14.50
C ALA A 39 -6.59 -9.56 13.17
N GLU A 40 -6.86 -8.76 12.15
CA GLU A 40 -6.18 -8.86 10.85
C GLU A 40 -4.68 -8.58 10.99
N GLN A 41 -4.32 -7.59 11.79
CA GLN A 41 -2.91 -7.27 12.05
C GLN A 41 -2.20 -8.40 12.81
N ASP A 42 -2.88 -9.03 13.77
CA ASP A 42 -2.34 -10.18 14.50
C ASP A 42 -2.09 -11.36 13.59
N ALA A 43 -2.97 -11.61 12.63
CA ALA A 43 -2.77 -12.68 11.65
C ALA A 43 -1.50 -12.44 10.81
N LEU A 44 -1.25 -11.20 10.40
CA LEU A 44 -0.03 -10.83 9.67
C LEU A 44 1.21 -10.95 10.55
N TYR A 45 1.13 -10.54 11.81
CA TYR A 45 2.23 -10.65 12.75
C TYR A 45 2.61 -12.11 13.02
N ALA A 46 1.62 -13.02 13.05
CA ALA A 46 1.85 -14.45 13.25
C ALA A 46 2.61 -15.09 12.08
N GLN A 47 2.49 -14.53 10.87
CA GLN A 47 3.17 -15.06 9.69
C GLN A 47 4.69 -14.99 9.86
N GLY A 48 5.35 -16.13 9.69
CA GLY A 48 6.79 -16.28 9.88
C GLY A 48 7.21 -16.46 11.35
N ARG A 49 6.24 -16.49 12.28
CA ARG A 49 6.49 -16.72 13.71
C ARG A 49 5.76 -17.96 14.20
N THR A 50 4.42 -17.88 14.34
CA THR A 50 3.59 -19.03 14.74
C THR A 50 2.89 -19.70 13.57
N LYS A 51 2.90 -19.07 12.41
CA LYS A 51 2.36 -19.59 11.14
C LYS A 51 3.43 -19.57 10.06
N PRO A 52 3.32 -20.44 9.02
CA PRO A 52 4.28 -20.46 7.91
C PRO A 52 4.31 -19.12 7.16
N GLY A 53 5.42 -18.88 6.48
CA GLY A 53 5.62 -17.72 5.61
C GLY A 53 6.77 -16.82 6.06
N ASN A 54 7.00 -15.75 5.32
CA ASN A 54 8.03 -14.78 5.64
C ASN A 54 7.45 -13.72 6.59
N ILE A 55 8.30 -13.15 7.43
CA ILE A 55 7.92 -12.03 8.29
C ILE A 55 7.61 -10.81 7.41
N VAL A 56 6.39 -10.27 7.53
CA VAL A 56 5.94 -9.12 6.75
C VAL A 56 5.70 -7.88 7.60
N THR A 57 5.63 -8.02 8.93
CA THR A 57 5.44 -6.90 9.84
C THR A 57 6.04 -7.21 11.22
N ASN A 58 6.49 -6.16 11.91
CA ASN A 58 6.92 -6.23 13.31
C ASN A 58 5.85 -5.64 14.26
N ALA A 59 4.69 -5.26 13.76
CA ALA A 59 3.62 -4.65 14.54
C ALA A 59 2.54 -5.67 14.90
N LYS A 60 2.32 -5.85 16.21
CA LYS A 60 1.20 -6.64 16.74
C LYS A 60 -0.10 -5.87 16.61
N GLY A 61 -1.23 -6.57 16.48
CA GLY A 61 -2.55 -5.95 16.42
C GLY A 61 -2.87 -5.10 17.65
N SER A 62 -2.50 -5.58 18.84
CA SER A 62 -2.73 -4.86 20.08
C SER A 62 -1.89 -3.59 20.25
N SER A 63 -0.81 -3.45 19.49
CA SER A 63 0.07 -2.29 19.57
C SER A 63 -0.48 -1.06 18.85
N TYR A 64 -1.35 -1.25 17.88
CA TYR A 64 -1.86 -0.21 16.96
C TYR A 64 -0.74 0.62 16.33
N ARG A 65 0.39 -0.02 16.04
CA ARG A 65 1.53 0.65 15.39
C ARG A 65 1.48 0.60 13.87
N SER A 66 0.66 -0.28 13.30
CA SER A 66 0.49 -0.32 11.85
C SER A 66 -0.37 0.87 11.40
N GLN A 67 0.10 1.58 10.40
CA GLN A 67 -0.62 2.72 9.81
C GLN A 67 -1.97 2.30 9.25
N HIS A 68 -2.11 1.07 8.77
CA HIS A 68 -3.39 0.52 8.30
C HIS A 68 -4.44 0.46 9.41
N GLN A 69 -4.05 0.29 10.66
CA GLN A 69 -4.98 0.24 11.78
C GLN A 69 -5.62 1.60 12.09
N TRP A 70 -5.00 2.69 11.65
CA TRP A 70 -5.48 4.05 11.85
C TRP A 70 -6.16 4.63 10.61
N GLY A 71 -6.26 3.86 9.52
CA GLY A 71 -6.87 4.34 8.28
C GLY A 71 -6.09 5.46 7.60
N ILE A 72 -4.76 5.48 7.76
CA ILE A 72 -3.89 6.51 7.17
C ILE A 72 -2.96 5.95 6.09
N ALA A 73 -3.14 4.70 5.71
CA ALA A 73 -2.35 4.04 4.69
C ALA A 73 -3.21 3.17 3.80
N PHE A 74 -2.77 2.96 2.59
CA PHE A 74 -3.34 1.96 1.69
C PHE A 74 -2.23 1.27 0.91
N ASP A 75 -2.49 0.03 0.52
CA ASP A 75 -1.64 -0.72 -0.39
C ASP A 75 -2.26 -0.75 -1.78
N PHE A 76 -1.43 -0.90 -2.79
CA PHE A 76 -1.88 -0.97 -4.17
C PHE A 76 -1.17 -2.06 -4.94
N TYR A 77 -1.73 -2.41 -6.09
CA TYR A 77 -1.13 -3.34 -7.03
C TYR A 77 -1.30 -2.83 -8.46
N LEU A 78 -0.52 -3.38 -9.36
CA LEU A 78 -0.58 -3.03 -10.78
C LEU A 78 -1.71 -3.81 -11.46
N LYS A 79 -2.54 -3.12 -12.22
CA LYS A 79 -3.65 -3.70 -12.96
C LYS A 79 -3.40 -3.47 -14.45
N MET A 80 -2.29 -4.02 -14.92
CA MET A 80 -1.85 -3.86 -16.30
C MET A 80 -0.94 -5.03 -16.70
N ASP A 81 -0.82 -5.27 -17.98
CA ASP A 81 0.06 -6.29 -18.54
C ASP A 81 1.48 -5.72 -18.67
N ILE A 82 2.41 -6.21 -17.85
CA ILE A 82 3.79 -5.70 -17.80
C ILE A 82 4.70 -6.46 -18.76
N ASP A 83 4.52 -7.79 -18.86
CA ASP A 83 5.42 -8.66 -19.61
C ASP A 83 4.93 -8.98 -21.03
N GLY A 84 3.78 -8.45 -21.44
CA GLY A 84 3.25 -8.62 -22.78
C GLY A 84 2.59 -9.97 -23.06
N ASP A 85 2.27 -10.75 -22.02
CA ASP A 85 1.67 -12.08 -22.18
C ASP A 85 0.13 -12.05 -22.38
N GLY A 86 -0.48 -10.85 -22.36
CA GLY A 86 -1.91 -10.67 -22.51
C GLY A 86 -2.70 -10.83 -21.22
N LYS A 87 -2.03 -11.05 -20.07
CA LYS A 87 -2.65 -11.21 -18.75
C LYS A 87 -2.23 -10.09 -17.82
N ILE A 88 -3.15 -9.65 -16.97
CA ILE A 88 -2.86 -8.62 -15.96
C ILE A 88 -2.71 -9.18 -14.55
N SER A 89 -3.35 -10.32 -14.26
CA SER A 89 -3.37 -10.89 -12.91
C SER A 89 -2.01 -11.39 -12.43
N ASP A 90 -1.15 -11.83 -13.34
CA ASP A 90 0.20 -12.33 -13.02
C ASP A 90 1.23 -11.20 -12.85
N ASP A 91 0.86 -9.97 -13.18
CA ASP A 91 1.75 -8.81 -13.11
C ASP A 91 1.41 -7.84 -11.97
N ALA A 92 0.52 -8.23 -11.06
CA ALA A 92 0.06 -7.35 -9.98
C ALA A 92 1.22 -6.76 -9.16
N TYR A 93 2.30 -7.51 -8.99
CA TYR A 93 3.48 -7.08 -8.23
C TYR A 93 4.76 -7.19 -9.06
N ASN A 94 4.64 -7.20 -10.39
CA ASN A 94 5.79 -7.23 -11.29
C ASN A 94 6.44 -5.85 -11.37
N ASP A 95 7.52 -5.67 -10.64
CA ASP A 95 8.26 -4.41 -10.55
C ASP A 95 9.45 -4.34 -11.52
N SER A 96 9.51 -5.23 -12.52
CA SER A 96 10.63 -5.32 -13.45
C SER A 96 10.86 -4.03 -14.24
N GLN A 97 9.85 -3.19 -14.40
CA GLN A 97 9.93 -1.94 -15.15
C GLN A 97 9.82 -0.70 -14.24
N GLY A 98 9.89 -0.87 -12.92
CA GLY A 98 9.90 0.23 -11.97
C GLY A 98 8.58 0.96 -11.78
N HIS A 99 7.45 0.30 -12.04
CA HIS A 99 6.13 0.93 -11.94
C HIS A 99 5.77 1.34 -10.51
N PHE A 100 6.20 0.57 -9.49
CA PHE A 100 5.92 0.93 -8.09
C PHE A 100 6.58 2.24 -7.70
N ARG A 101 7.84 2.44 -8.08
CA ARG A 101 8.54 3.71 -7.82
C ARG A 101 7.85 4.87 -8.54
N ARG A 102 7.48 4.70 -9.80
CA ARG A 102 6.84 5.78 -10.56
C ARG A 102 5.49 6.15 -9.97
N ALA A 103 4.70 5.15 -9.57
CA ALA A 103 3.42 5.40 -8.89
C ALA A 103 3.63 6.10 -7.54
N ALA A 104 4.67 5.70 -6.80
CA ALA A 104 5.03 6.34 -5.53
C ALA A 104 5.47 7.79 -5.70
N GLU A 105 6.24 8.10 -6.72
CA GLU A 105 6.66 9.49 -7.01
C GLU A 105 5.44 10.38 -7.28
N ILE A 106 4.43 9.86 -7.97
CA ILE A 106 3.16 10.56 -8.18
C ILE A 106 2.47 10.79 -6.83
N GLY A 107 2.42 9.78 -5.96
CA GLY A 107 1.86 9.89 -4.62
C GLY A 107 2.57 10.92 -3.76
N LYS A 108 3.88 10.97 -3.81
CA LYS A 108 4.70 11.95 -3.07
C LYS A 108 4.36 13.38 -3.47
N LYS A 109 4.13 13.64 -4.75
CA LYS A 109 3.72 14.96 -5.24
C LYS A 109 2.37 15.38 -4.68
N LEU A 110 1.53 14.42 -4.31
CA LEU A 110 0.20 14.65 -3.73
C LEU A 110 0.21 14.67 -2.20
N GLY A 111 1.38 14.51 -1.59
CA GLY A 111 1.53 14.57 -0.13
C GLY A 111 1.62 13.24 0.58
N LEU A 112 1.77 12.13 -0.16
CA LEU A 112 1.96 10.79 0.44
C LEU A 112 3.44 10.49 0.64
N ALA A 113 3.72 9.56 1.55
CA ALA A 113 5.02 8.92 1.69
C ALA A 113 4.93 7.45 1.29
N TRP A 114 6.06 6.83 1.05
CA TRP A 114 6.15 5.50 0.42
C TRP A 114 6.93 4.52 1.29
N GLY A 115 6.33 3.33 1.51
CA GLY A 115 6.98 2.23 2.23
C GLY A 115 8.19 1.66 1.50
N GLY A 116 8.32 1.89 0.20
CA GLY A 116 9.50 1.52 -0.58
C GLY A 116 10.78 2.27 -0.19
N ASP A 117 10.65 3.39 0.51
CA ASP A 117 11.78 4.15 1.04
C ASP A 117 12.25 3.66 2.40
N TRP A 118 11.55 2.73 3.02
CA TRP A 118 11.92 2.21 4.34
C TRP A 118 13.19 1.37 4.24
N LYS A 119 14.03 1.46 5.28
CA LYS A 119 15.30 0.71 5.34
C LYS A 119 15.11 -0.71 5.85
N SER A 120 14.08 -0.93 6.68
CA SER A 120 13.73 -2.22 7.26
C SER A 120 12.33 -2.59 6.80
N ILE A 121 12.12 -3.84 6.38
CA ILE A 121 10.85 -4.32 5.82
C ILE A 121 10.33 -3.33 4.76
N VAL A 122 11.08 -3.23 3.66
CA VAL A 122 10.71 -2.40 2.51
C VAL A 122 9.35 -2.88 1.98
N ASP A 123 8.41 -1.94 1.82
CA ASP A 123 7.03 -2.24 1.44
C ASP A 123 6.62 -1.38 0.25
N LYS A 124 6.92 -1.85 -0.95
CA LYS A 124 6.69 -1.12 -2.19
C LYS A 124 5.21 -0.85 -2.50
N PRO A 125 4.25 -1.72 -2.16
CA PRO A 125 2.83 -1.41 -2.37
C PRO A 125 2.24 -0.38 -1.41
N HIS A 126 2.98 0.11 -0.42
CA HIS A 126 2.45 0.88 0.71
C HIS A 126 2.64 2.38 0.53
N LEU A 127 1.53 3.14 0.56
CA LEU A 127 1.51 4.61 0.56
C LEU A 127 0.74 5.10 1.79
N TYR A 128 1.19 6.21 2.39
CA TYR A 128 0.62 6.67 3.66
C TYR A 128 0.71 8.19 3.84
N LEU A 129 -0.07 8.71 4.81
CA LEU A 129 -0.01 10.10 5.25
C LEU A 129 1.17 10.26 6.21
N PRO A 130 2.26 10.99 5.83
CA PRO A 130 3.47 11.04 6.63
C PRO A 130 3.37 11.95 7.86
N ASP A 131 2.43 12.89 7.85
CA ASP A 131 2.25 13.88 8.91
C ASP A 131 1.17 13.49 9.93
N TRP A 132 0.65 12.28 9.85
CA TRP A 132 -0.33 11.78 10.80
C TRP A 132 0.30 11.64 12.18
N GLY A 133 -0.34 12.24 13.18
CA GLY A 133 0.14 12.18 14.56
C GLY A 133 1.33 13.09 14.87
N SER A 134 1.74 13.93 13.94
CA SER A 134 2.87 14.85 14.13
C SER A 134 2.41 16.26 14.56
N THR A 135 1.42 16.31 15.37
CA THR A 135 0.89 17.57 15.89
C THR A 135 1.70 18.11 17.05
#